data_b2356e13a09ea66f420119bff4a3bd49
#
_entry.id   b2356e13a09ea66f420119bff4a3bd49
#
_cell.length_a   1.000
_cell.length_b   1.000
_cell.length_c   1.000
_cell.angle_alpha   90.00
_cell.angle_beta   90.00
_cell.angle_gamma   90.00
#
_symmetry.space_group_name_H-M   'P 1'
#
loop_
_entity.id
_entity.type
_entity.pdbx_description
1 polymer ?
#
loop_
_entity_poly.entity_id
_entity_poly.type
_entity_poly.pdbx_seq_one_letter_code
_entity_poly.pdbx_strand_id
1 'polypeptide(L)'
;EGRDVTTLSPDEQATVRSTRIGFVFQSFHLVPRLTAAENIALPMTLAGIPLAERNKRVAQALKDFGLDQRADHKPDQLSGGQRQRVAIARATIMQPALILADEPTGNLDRHTGDEVVNLLEALNAKGVTLIVVTHDQGMGARARRQLIMEDGRLKADLQQTAMPNLAQISG
;
A
#
# COMPACT_ATOMS: atom_id res chain seq x y z
N GLU A 1 1.01 16.80 -7.12
CA GLU A 1 1.38 18.05 -6.44
C GLU A 1 2.13 19.03 -7.38
N GLY A 2 2.24 18.70 -8.67
CA GLY A 2 2.77 19.59 -9.71
C GLY A 2 4.28 19.88 -9.66
N ARG A 3 5.03 19.23 -8.75
CA ARG A 3 6.49 19.41 -8.69
C ARG A 3 7.17 18.35 -9.56
N ASP A 4 8.05 18.80 -10.47
CA ASP A 4 8.88 17.90 -11.27
C ASP A 4 9.99 17.28 -10.39
N VAL A 5 9.93 15.96 -10.22
CA VAL A 5 10.89 15.21 -9.39
C VAL A 5 12.20 14.93 -10.10
N THR A 6 12.28 15.11 -11.41
CA THR A 6 13.51 14.86 -12.19
C THR A 6 14.55 15.96 -12.01
N THR A 7 14.10 17.14 -11.58
CA THR A 7 14.96 18.30 -11.30
C THR A 7 15.49 18.36 -9.86
N LEU A 8 15.07 17.41 -9.02
CA LEU A 8 15.46 17.36 -7.62
C LEU A 8 16.87 16.76 -7.45
N SER A 9 17.58 17.23 -6.42
CA SER A 9 18.81 16.59 -5.96
C SER A 9 18.55 15.16 -5.46
N PRO A 10 19.58 14.28 -5.39
CA PRO A 10 19.42 12.93 -4.86
C PRO A 10 18.81 12.89 -3.45
N ASP A 11 19.19 13.81 -2.57
CA ASP A 11 18.66 13.89 -1.20
C ASP A 11 17.19 14.33 -1.17
N GLU A 12 16.80 15.29 -1.99
CA GLU A 12 15.40 15.68 -2.14
C GLU A 12 14.56 14.54 -2.72
N GLN A 13 15.07 13.81 -3.73
CA GLN A 13 14.40 12.63 -4.27
C GLN A 13 14.24 11.55 -3.21
N ALA A 14 15.25 11.30 -2.36
CA ALA A 14 15.16 10.36 -1.25
C ALA A 14 14.09 10.80 -0.24
N THR A 15 14.03 12.09 0.08
CA THR A 15 13.01 12.67 0.95
C THR A 15 11.61 12.48 0.38
N VAL A 16 11.40 12.76 -0.91
CA VAL A 16 10.11 12.54 -1.58
C VAL A 16 9.74 11.04 -1.53
N ARG A 17 10.67 10.13 -1.86
CA ARG A 17 10.41 8.69 -1.80
C ARG A 17 9.99 8.22 -0.41
N SER A 18 10.66 8.70 0.64
CA SER A 18 10.42 8.25 2.02
C SER A 18 9.16 8.85 2.65
N THR A 19 8.71 10.03 2.20
CA THR A 19 7.58 10.74 2.82
C THR A 19 6.32 10.73 1.98
N ARG A 20 6.42 10.66 0.65
CA ARG A 20 5.28 10.83 -0.27
C ARG A 20 4.90 9.56 -1.02
N ILE A 21 5.74 8.53 -1.00
CA ILE A 21 5.50 7.27 -1.73
C ILE A 21 5.58 6.10 -0.76
N GLY A 22 4.51 5.32 -0.67
CA GLY A 22 4.49 4.03 0.02
C GLY A 22 4.78 2.90 -0.95
N PHE A 23 5.58 1.91 -0.54
CA PHE A 23 5.87 0.72 -1.34
C PHE A 23 5.32 -0.53 -0.67
N VAL A 24 4.60 -1.34 -1.45
CA VAL A 24 4.08 -2.64 -1.05
C VAL A 24 4.61 -3.68 -2.04
N PHE A 25 5.24 -4.75 -1.54
CA PHE A 25 5.89 -5.77 -2.35
C PHE A 25 5.24 -7.14 -2.13
N GLN A 26 5.35 -8.01 -3.11
CA GLN A 26 4.93 -9.41 -3.04
C GLN A 26 5.58 -10.16 -1.87
N SER A 27 6.88 -9.95 -1.63
CA SER A 27 7.64 -10.61 -0.56
C SER A 27 7.60 -9.86 0.78
N PHE A 28 6.66 -8.95 0.99
CA PHE A 28 6.43 -8.15 2.20
C PHE A 28 7.59 -7.23 2.60
N HIS A 29 8.83 -7.65 2.43
CA HIS A 29 10.08 -6.97 2.81
C HIS A 29 10.04 -6.41 4.25
N LEU A 30 9.50 -7.20 5.18
CA LEU A 30 9.56 -6.88 6.61
C LEU A 30 10.95 -7.17 7.15
N VAL A 31 11.38 -6.36 8.12
CA VAL A 31 12.64 -6.59 8.83
C VAL A 31 12.42 -7.75 9.82
N PRO A 32 13.10 -8.91 9.67
CA PRO A 32 12.76 -10.13 10.41
C PRO A 32 12.95 -10.03 11.92
N ARG A 33 13.86 -9.15 12.37
CA ARG A 33 14.19 -8.97 13.80
C ARG A 33 13.24 -8.03 14.52
N LEU A 34 12.46 -7.24 13.77
CA LEU A 34 11.50 -6.27 14.30
C LEU A 34 10.11 -6.91 14.43
N THR A 35 9.38 -6.51 15.45
CA THR A 35 7.96 -6.84 15.62
C THR A 35 7.09 -6.19 14.55
N ALA A 36 5.79 -6.51 14.48
CA ALA A 36 4.83 -5.85 13.60
C ALA A 36 4.77 -4.34 13.89
N ALA A 37 4.66 -3.96 15.16
CA ALA A 37 4.65 -2.56 15.58
C ALA A 37 5.93 -1.81 15.18
N GLU A 38 7.10 -2.43 15.38
CA GLU A 38 8.39 -1.84 15.03
C GLU A 38 8.58 -1.72 13.50
N ASN A 39 8.13 -2.72 12.73
CA ASN A 39 8.12 -2.63 11.26
C ASN A 39 7.26 -1.47 10.78
N ILE A 40 6.06 -1.29 11.36
CA ILE A 40 5.17 -0.16 11.02
C ILE A 40 5.82 1.17 11.42
N ALA A 41 6.48 1.23 12.58
CA ALA A 41 7.14 2.44 13.08
C ALA A 41 8.38 2.85 12.27
N LEU A 42 8.99 1.93 11.53
CA LEU A 42 10.33 2.10 10.93
C LEU A 42 10.47 3.37 10.09
N PRO A 43 9.55 3.71 9.17
CA PRO A 43 9.68 4.95 8.38
C PRO A 43 9.69 6.21 9.26
N MET A 44 8.86 6.24 10.29
CA MET A 44 8.80 7.36 11.23
C MET A 44 10.07 7.47 12.09
N THR A 45 10.66 6.30 12.44
CA THR A 45 11.93 6.25 13.18
C THR A 45 13.06 6.86 12.37
N LEU A 46 13.15 6.49 11.09
CA LEU A 46 14.14 7.03 10.16
C LEU A 46 13.94 8.53 9.88
N ALA A 47 12.70 9.00 9.93
CA ALA A 47 12.35 10.41 9.78
C ALA A 47 12.53 11.24 11.07
N GLY A 48 13.00 10.63 12.17
CA GLY A 48 13.25 11.32 13.43
C GLY A 48 11.97 11.75 14.18
N ILE A 49 10.80 11.16 13.87
CA ILE A 49 9.55 11.49 14.56
C ILE A 49 9.63 11.06 16.04
N PRO A 50 9.23 11.91 16.99
CA PRO A 50 9.29 11.62 18.42
C PRO A 50 8.55 10.33 18.81
N LEU A 51 9.08 9.59 19.80
CA LEU A 51 8.56 8.29 20.23
C LEU A 51 7.07 8.32 20.62
N ALA A 52 6.64 9.35 21.33
CA ALA A 52 5.23 9.49 21.76
C ALA A 52 4.28 9.57 20.55
N GLU A 53 4.65 10.31 19.50
CA GLU A 53 3.86 10.44 18.28
C GLU A 53 3.88 9.13 17.48
N ARG A 54 5.04 8.47 17.37
CA ARG A 54 5.15 7.15 16.72
C ARG A 54 4.24 6.14 17.39
N ASN A 55 4.28 6.02 18.72
CA ASN A 55 3.46 5.06 19.45
C ASN A 55 1.97 5.30 19.21
N LYS A 56 1.52 6.56 19.20
CA LYS A 56 0.13 6.91 18.90
C LYS A 56 -0.29 6.47 17.52
N ARG A 57 0.52 6.81 16.50
CA ARG A 57 0.20 6.45 15.10
C ARG A 57 0.26 4.95 14.86
N VAL A 58 1.25 4.25 15.44
CA VAL A 58 1.36 2.79 15.34
C VAL A 58 0.17 2.09 15.98
N ALA A 59 -0.24 2.51 17.18
CA ALA A 59 -1.40 1.93 17.85
C ALA A 59 -2.69 2.10 17.02
N GLN A 60 -2.87 3.26 16.37
CA GLN A 60 -4.00 3.48 15.47
C GLN A 60 -3.89 2.61 14.21
N ALA A 61 -2.71 2.55 13.59
CA ALA A 61 -2.48 1.71 12.40
C ALA A 61 -2.74 0.23 12.71
N LEU A 62 -2.25 -0.30 13.83
CA LEU A 62 -2.52 -1.69 14.23
C LEU A 62 -4.02 -1.98 14.28
N LYS A 63 -4.83 -1.08 14.84
CA LYS A 63 -6.30 -1.22 14.87
C LYS A 63 -6.91 -1.15 13.48
N ASP A 64 -6.54 -0.14 12.68
CA ASP A 64 -7.10 0.08 11.35
C ASP A 64 -6.84 -1.11 10.41
N PHE A 65 -5.74 -1.84 10.64
CA PHE A 65 -5.33 -3.01 9.85
C PHE A 65 -5.69 -4.36 10.51
N GLY A 66 -6.37 -4.35 11.67
CA GLY A 66 -6.77 -5.58 12.40
C GLY A 66 -5.58 -6.38 12.92
N LEU A 67 -4.56 -5.68 13.44
CA LEU A 67 -3.28 -6.25 13.90
C LEU A 67 -3.02 -5.99 15.39
N ASP A 68 -4.00 -5.48 16.16
CA ASP A 68 -3.82 -5.08 17.57
C ASP A 68 -3.31 -6.23 18.43
N GLN A 69 -3.82 -7.44 18.20
CA GLN A 69 -3.40 -8.64 18.92
C GLN A 69 -2.07 -9.22 18.39
N ARG A 70 -1.44 -8.57 17.43
CA ARG A 70 -0.22 -9.02 16.76
C ARG A 70 0.93 -8.02 16.84
N ALA A 71 0.77 -6.94 17.62
CA ALA A 71 1.74 -5.84 17.72
C ALA A 71 3.16 -6.33 18.02
N ASP A 72 3.32 -7.28 18.94
CA ASP A 72 4.61 -7.80 19.42
C ASP A 72 5.09 -9.04 18.64
N HIS A 73 4.34 -9.51 17.64
CA HIS A 73 4.73 -10.67 16.83
C HIS A 73 5.78 -10.28 15.80
N LYS A 74 6.77 -11.14 15.61
CA LYS A 74 7.75 -11.04 14.52
C LYS A 74 7.20 -11.62 13.21
N PRO A 75 7.77 -11.28 12.04
CA PRO A 75 7.29 -11.75 10.76
C PRO A 75 7.13 -13.28 10.62
N ASP A 76 7.98 -14.07 11.26
CA ASP A 76 7.91 -15.53 11.29
C ASP A 76 6.71 -16.08 12.09
N GLN A 77 6.15 -15.29 12.98
CA GLN A 77 4.98 -15.61 13.81
C GLN A 77 3.65 -15.14 13.18
N LEU A 78 3.70 -14.52 12.00
CA LEU A 78 2.55 -13.95 11.31
C LEU A 78 2.17 -14.79 10.09
N SER A 79 0.85 -14.90 9.80
CA SER A 79 0.37 -15.46 8.54
C SER A 79 0.78 -14.60 7.34
N GLY A 80 0.69 -15.12 6.12
CA GLY A 80 0.95 -14.35 4.89
C GLY A 80 0.15 -13.05 4.82
N GLY A 81 -1.16 -13.14 5.05
CA GLY A 81 -2.04 -11.98 5.06
C GLY A 81 -1.72 -10.97 6.17
N GLN A 82 -1.36 -11.45 7.37
CA GLN A 82 -0.92 -10.56 8.45
C GLN A 82 0.38 -9.84 8.08
N ARG A 83 1.36 -10.55 7.50
CA ARG A 83 2.60 -9.91 7.00
C ARG A 83 2.31 -8.84 5.96
N GLN A 84 1.39 -9.11 5.03
CA GLN A 84 1.03 -8.14 4.00
C GLN A 84 0.32 -6.92 4.60
N ARG A 85 -0.58 -7.12 5.56
CA ARG A 85 -1.22 -6.01 6.29
C ARG A 85 -0.20 -5.15 7.06
N VAL A 86 0.82 -5.75 7.68
CA VAL A 86 1.94 -5.01 8.30
C VAL A 86 2.71 -4.21 7.26
N ALA A 87 3.01 -4.79 6.08
CA ALA A 87 3.72 -4.11 5.00
C ALA A 87 2.91 -2.91 4.45
N ILE A 88 1.58 -3.06 4.29
CA ILE A 88 0.71 -1.97 3.86
C ILE A 88 0.61 -0.89 4.95
N ALA A 89 0.44 -1.27 6.22
CA ALA A 89 0.43 -0.33 7.35
C ALA A 89 1.73 0.49 7.41
N ARG A 90 2.90 -0.17 7.24
CA ARG A 90 4.20 0.50 7.13
C ARG A 90 4.25 1.46 5.94
N ALA A 91 3.75 1.05 4.78
CA ALA A 91 3.74 1.88 3.58
C ALA A 91 2.86 3.14 3.73
N THR A 92 1.84 3.08 4.59
CA THR A 92 0.86 4.16 4.78
C THR A 92 1.12 5.05 5.99
N ILE A 93 2.01 4.64 6.92
CA ILE A 93 2.20 5.33 8.21
C ILE A 93 2.68 6.79 8.07
N MET A 94 3.38 7.11 6.98
CA MET A 94 3.82 8.47 6.64
C MET A 94 2.75 9.28 5.89
N GLN A 95 1.54 8.74 5.71
CA GLN A 95 0.45 9.34 4.96
C GLN A 95 0.86 9.75 3.53
N PRO A 96 1.36 8.79 2.73
CA PRO A 96 1.85 9.09 1.39
C PRO A 96 0.72 9.53 0.46
N ALA A 97 1.06 10.30 -0.57
CA ALA A 97 0.14 10.67 -1.64
C ALA A 97 -0.05 9.54 -2.67
N LEU A 98 0.93 8.63 -2.76
CA LEU A 98 1.00 7.54 -3.73
C LEU A 98 1.42 6.24 -3.05
N ILE A 99 0.73 5.15 -3.36
CA ILE A 99 1.17 3.79 -3.06
C ILE A 99 1.50 3.08 -4.37
N LEU A 100 2.71 2.52 -4.43
CA LEU A 100 3.14 1.60 -5.49
C LEU A 100 3.10 0.18 -4.93
N ALA A 101 2.24 -0.67 -5.48
CA ALA A 101 2.10 -2.06 -5.08
C ALA A 101 2.56 -2.98 -6.21
N ASP A 102 3.56 -3.81 -5.94
CA ASP A 102 4.12 -4.77 -6.87
C ASP A 102 3.69 -6.18 -6.45
N GLU A 103 2.81 -6.81 -7.25
CA GLU A 103 2.20 -8.13 -7.00
C GLU A 103 1.72 -8.30 -5.54
N PRO A 104 0.88 -7.39 -5.01
CA PRO A 104 0.60 -7.34 -3.57
C PRO A 104 -0.11 -8.57 -3.02
N THR A 105 -0.61 -9.47 -3.86
CA THR A 105 -1.32 -10.72 -3.49
C THR A 105 -0.61 -11.99 -3.96
N GLY A 106 0.52 -11.87 -4.66
CA GLY A 106 1.17 -13.00 -5.34
C GLY A 106 1.63 -14.15 -4.43
N ASN A 107 1.78 -13.92 -3.12
CA ASN A 107 2.15 -14.93 -2.12
C ASN A 107 0.99 -15.28 -1.16
N LEU A 108 -0.25 -14.97 -1.53
CA LEU A 108 -1.43 -15.18 -0.70
C LEU A 108 -2.39 -16.16 -1.37
N ASP A 109 -3.18 -16.86 -0.55
CA ASP A 109 -4.35 -17.54 -1.05
C ASP A 109 -5.42 -16.55 -1.53
N ARG A 110 -6.38 -17.03 -2.33
CA ARG A 110 -7.36 -16.18 -2.99
C ARG A 110 -8.18 -15.34 -2.00
N HIS A 111 -8.66 -15.94 -0.92
CA HIS A 111 -9.49 -15.25 0.07
C HIS A 111 -8.71 -14.12 0.74
N THR A 112 -7.52 -14.43 1.23
CA THR A 112 -6.62 -13.44 1.84
C THR A 112 -6.18 -12.36 0.84
N GLY A 113 -5.97 -12.74 -0.42
CA GLY A 113 -5.69 -11.81 -1.51
C GLY A 113 -6.81 -10.81 -1.72
N ASP A 114 -8.07 -11.27 -1.79
CA ASP A 114 -9.24 -10.39 -1.93
C ASP A 114 -9.36 -9.41 -0.75
N GLU A 115 -9.07 -9.85 0.48
CA GLU A 115 -9.05 -8.95 1.65
C GLU A 115 -7.99 -7.84 1.51
N VAL A 116 -6.80 -8.18 1.00
CA VAL A 116 -5.72 -7.22 0.76
C VAL A 116 -6.09 -6.23 -0.33
N VAL A 117 -6.72 -6.68 -1.42
CA VAL A 117 -7.20 -5.79 -2.49
C VAL A 117 -8.26 -4.83 -1.95
N ASN A 118 -9.23 -5.33 -1.19
CA ASN A 118 -10.27 -4.48 -0.57
C ASN A 118 -9.65 -3.41 0.34
N LEU A 119 -8.61 -3.77 1.09
CA LEU A 119 -7.88 -2.83 1.95
C LEU A 119 -7.18 -1.73 1.14
N LEU A 120 -6.52 -2.08 0.03
CA LEU A 120 -5.88 -1.11 -0.87
C LEU A 120 -6.92 -0.19 -1.53
N GLU A 121 -8.06 -0.72 -1.94
CA GLU A 121 -9.17 0.08 -2.49
C GLU A 121 -9.76 1.05 -1.46
N ALA A 122 -9.89 0.62 -0.20
CA ALA A 122 -10.33 1.50 0.88
C ALA A 122 -9.36 2.66 1.12
N LEU A 123 -8.05 2.45 0.95
CA LEU A 123 -7.05 3.52 0.99
C LEU A 123 -7.20 4.47 -0.20
N ASN A 124 -7.44 3.93 -1.41
CA ASN A 124 -7.69 4.74 -2.60
C ASN A 124 -8.97 5.58 -2.45
N ALA A 125 -10.03 5.03 -1.88
CA ALA A 125 -11.28 5.75 -1.61
C ALA A 125 -11.07 6.93 -0.62
N LYS A 126 -10.06 6.85 0.25
CA LYS A 126 -9.63 7.94 1.15
C LYS A 126 -8.73 8.99 0.47
N GLY A 127 -8.51 8.89 -0.84
CA GLY A 127 -7.77 9.88 -1.63
C GLY A 127 -6.30 9.54 -1.90
N VAL A 128 -5.80 8.38 -1.45
CA VAL A 128 -4.45 7.94 -1.79
C VAL A 128 -4.41 7.44 -3.24
N THR A 129 -3.50 7.94 -4.06
CA THR A 129 -3.30 7.37 -5.40
C THR A 129 -2.71 5.97 -5.28
N LEU A 130 -3.28 5.00 -5.98
CA LEU A 130 -2.81 3.61 -5.98
C LEU A 130 -2.39 3.20 -7.40
N ILE A 131 -1.16 2.74 -7.54
CA ILE A 131 -0.65 2.09 -8.75
C ILE A 131 -0.30 0.65 -8.37
N VAL A 132 -0.91 -0.31 -9.07
CA VAL A 132 -0.66 -1.74 -8.86
C VAL A 132 -0.03 -2.31 -10.12
N VAL A 133 1.09 -3.00 -9.95
CA VAL A 133 1.68 -3.85 -11.00
C VAL A 133 1.23 -5.28 -10.67
N THR A 134 0.58 -5.93 -11.62
CA THR A 134 0.12 -7.31 -11.44
C THR A 134 -0.09 -8.00 -12.78
N HIS A 135 0.05 -9.32 -12.78
CA HIS A 135 -0.36 -10.19 -13.88
C HIS A 135 -1.75 -10.82 -13.63
N ASP A 136 -2.37 -10.58 -12.47
CA ASP A 136 -3.72 -11.03 -12.15
C ASP A 136 -4.75 -10.16 -12.86
N GLN A 137 -5.45 -10.75 -13.83
CA GLN A 137 -6.49 -10.07 -14.60
C GLN A 137 -7.70 -9.66 -13.73
N GLY A 138 -8.02 -10.45 -12.70
CA GLY A 138 -9.12 -10.15 -11.77
C GLY A 138 -8.83 -8.88 -10.98
N MET A 139 -7.61 -8.73 -10.47
CA MET A 139 -7.17 -7.50 -9.81
C MET A 139 -7.10 -6.34 -10.80
N GLY A 140 -6.55 -6.56 -11.99
CA GLY A 140 -6.48 -5.55 -13.05
C GLY A 140 -7.86 -5.00 -13.40
N ALA A 141 -8.87 -5.88 -13.52
CA ALA A 141 -10.25 -5.50 -13.84
C ALA A 141 -10.93 -4.58 -12.79
N ARG A 142 -10.41 -4.51 -11.56
CA ARG A 142 -10.90 -3.62 -10.51
C ARG A 142 -10.37 -2.18 -10.62
N ALA A 143 -9.33 -1.95 -11.43
CA ALA A 143 -8.71 -0.63 -11.59
C ALA A 143 -9.55 0.26 -12.53
N ARG A 144 -9.69 1.53 -12.19
CA ARG A 144 -10.35 2.53 -13.06
C ARG A 144 -9.60 2.80 -14.36
N ARG A 145 -8.29 2.59 -14.39
CA ARG A 145 -7.42 2.72 -15.55
C ARG A 145 -6.42 1.57 -15.56
N GLN A 146 -6.27 0.92 -16.71
CA GLN A 146 -5.36 -0.18 -16.90
C GLN A 146 -4.35 0.19 -18.00
N LEU A 147 -3.08 0.06 -17.68
CA LEU A 147 -1.97 0.21 -18.63
C LEU A 147 -1.43 -1.19 -18.94
N ILE A 148 -1.65 -1.69 -20.13
CA ILE A 148 -1.16 -3.01 -20.55
C ILE A 148 0.23 -2.83 -21.14
N MET A 149 1.23 -3.47 -20.51
CA MET A 149 2.61 -3.44 -20.90
C MET A 149 3.01 -4.79 -21.54
N GLU A 150 3.74 -4.75 -22.65
CA GLU A 150 4.32 -5.91 -23.33
C GLU A 150 5.70 -5.53 -23.87
N ASP A 151 6.72 -6.32 -23.59
CA ASP A 151 8.11 -6.10 -24.04
C ASP A 151 8.63 -4.68 -23.75
N GLY A 152 8.30 -4.14 -22.55
CA GLY A 152 8.71 -2.80 -22.13
C GLY A 152 7.99 -1.65 -22.83
N ARG A 153 6.94 -1.94 -23.61
CA ARG A 153 6.15 -0.93 -24.32
C ARG A 153 4.70 -0.91 -23.83
N LEU A 154 4.11 0.28 -23.82
CA LEU A 154 2.70 0.46 -23.57
C LEU A 154 1.90 -0.04 -24.79
N LYS A 155 1.12 -1.12 -24.62
CA LYS A 155 0.30 -1.73 -25.65
C LYS A 155 -1.12 -1.18 -25.69
N ALA A 156 -1.70 -0.93 -24.49
CA ALA A 156 -3.03 -0.37 -24.38
C ALA A 156 -3.16 0.47 -23.09
N ASP A 157 -4.05 1.47 -23.16
CA ASP A 157 -4.45 2.34 -22.07
C ASP A 157 -5.98 2.33 -22.01
N LEU A 158 -6.54 1.58 -21.08
CA LEU A 158 -7.96 1.32 -20.95
C LEU A 158 -8.50 2.10 -19.75
N GLN A 159 -9.49 2.96 -19.98
CA GLN A 159 -10.23 3.62 -18.91
C GLN A 159 -11.59 2.96 -18.76
N GLN A 160 -11.92 2.49 -17.56
CA GLN A 160 -13.28 2.09 -17.28
C GLN A 160 -14.13 3.36 -17.14
N THR A 161 -15.04 3.56 -18.07
CA THR A 161 -16.09 4.57 -17.92
C THR A 161 -16.88 4.20 -16.66
N ALA A 162 -17.00 5.12 -15.70
CA ALA A 162 -17.72 4.88 -14.45
C ALA A 162 -19.08 4.25 -14.78
N MET A 163 -19.37 3.07 -14.22
CA MET A 163 -20.72 2.52 -14.31
C MET A 163 -21.69 3.56 -13.74
N PRO A 164 -22.78 3.89 -14.43
CA PRO A 164 -23.80 4.77 -13.88
C PRO A 164 -24.31 4.12 -12.59
N ASN A 165 -24.35 4.94 -11.53
CA ASN A 165 -24.80 4.57 -10.20
C ASN A 165 -26.21 3.96 -10.28
N LEU A 166 -26.35 2.66 -10.06
CA LEU A 166 -27.64 1.92 -10.08
C LEU A 166 -28.65 2.41 -9.03
N ALA A 167 -28.32 3.41 -8.24
CA ALA A 167 -29.21 4.03 -7.24
C ALA A 167 -30.23 5.01 -7.82
N GLN A 168 -30.28 5.25 -9.14
CA GLN A 168 -31.26 6.18 -9.78
C GLN A 168 -32.28 5.49 -10.68
N ILE A 169 -32.39 4.15 -10.65
CA ILE A 169 -33.44 3.44 -11.38
C ILE A 169 -34.42 2.79 -10.37
N SER A 170 -34.98 3.58 -9.48
CA SER A 170 -36.16 3.23 -8.69
C SER A 170 -36.89 4.52 -8.41
N GLY A 171 -37.55 5.00 -9.41
CA GLY A 171 -38.59 6.02 -9.37
C GLY A 171 -39.90 5.43 -9.88
#